data_e16898144821358257d4413d9721699f
#
_entry.id   e16898144821358257d4413d9721699f
#
_cell.length_a   1.000
_cell.length_b   1.000
_cell.length_c   1.000
_cell.angle_alpha   90.00
_cell.angle_beta   90.00
_cell.angle_gamma   90.00
#
_symmetry.space_group_name_H-M   'P 1'
#
loop_
_entity.id
_entity.type
_entity.pdbx_description
1 polymer ?
#
loop_
_entity_poly.entity_id
_entity_poly.type
_entity_poly.pdbx_seq_one_letter_code
_entity_poly.pdbx_strand_id
1 'polypeptide(L)'
;MNNYKLIYILFLFPICLFAQIKPTKYTLQKIVKNSVVEMKNGKLSLPSNKSWEFNNIDSLYFKKDTLNAFVYKEGTKHKSLCEVVDWTFYRKNALVFGQGSNCKESPTRKVTRNPEDYYSITIYTVENETMIDVLRFDKMIVESFIVIEVSETEDYTEIKLVRRFNGN
;
A
#
# COMPACT_ATOMS: atom_id res chain seq x y z
N MET A 1 23.23 -42.50 -45.02
CA MET A 1 21.91 -42.13 -44.45
C MET A 1 22.13 -41.67 -43.00
N ASN A 2 22.21 -40.37 -42.78
CA ASN A 2 22.44 -39.79 -41.45
C ASN A 2 21.11 -39.31 -40.85
N ASN A 3 20.71 -40.01 -39.78
CA ASN A 3 19.52 -39.61 -39.02
C ASN A 3 19.92 -38.56 -37.98
N TYR A 4 19.64 -37.28 -38.25
CA TYR A 4 19.72 -36.24 -37.26
C TYR A 4 18.47 -36.29 -36.37
N LYS A 5 18.64 -36.81 -35.16
CA LYS A 5 17.62 -36.67 -34.11
C LYS A 5 17.60 -35.22 -33.64
N LEU A 6 16.56 -34.49 -34.05
CA LEU A 6 16.29 -33.15 -33.58
C LEU A 6 15.85 -33.22 -32.13
N ILE A 7 16.75 -32.85 -31.20
CA ILE A 7 16.43 -32.74 -29.78
C ILE A 7 15.82 -31.33 -29.60
N TYR A 8 14.47 -31.31 -29.50
CA TYR A 8 13.78 -30.13 -29.04
C TYR A 8 14.02 -29.95 -27.53
N ILE A 9 14.98 -29.10 -27.15
CA ILE A 9 15.14 -28.63 -25.79
C ILE A 9 14.00 -27.62 -25.54
N LEU A 10 12.92 -28.11 -24.94
CA LEU A 10 11.85 -27.28 -24.42
C LEU A 10 12.44 -26.50 -23.23
N PHE A 11 12.87 -25.26 -23.46
CA PHE A 11 13.20 -24.32 -22.40
C PHE A 11 11.91 -23.97 -21.64
N LEU A 12 11.64 -24.73 -20.59
CA LEU A 12 10.69 -24.34 -19.55
C LEU A 12 11.29 -23.17 -18.80
N PHE A 13 11.07 -21.97 -19.33
CA PHE A 13 11.26 -20.75 -18.54
C PHE A 13 10.29 -20.83 -17.36
N PRO A 14 10.76 -20.73 -16.11
CA PRO A 14 9.87 -20.55 -15.00
C PRO A 14 9.22 -19.16 -15.20
N ILE A 15 8.01 -19.15 -15.74
CA ILE A 15 7.16 -17.99 -15.72
C ILE A 15 6.85 -17.80 -14.24
N CYS A 16 7.55 -16.87 -13.58
CA CYS A 16 7.15 -16.39 -12.27
C CYS A 16 5.78 -15.74 -12.45
N LEU A 17 4.74 -16.54 -12.27
CA LEU A 17 3.36 -16.11 -12.25
C LEU A 17 3.19 -15.22 -11.01
N PHE A 18 3.44 -13.93 -11.15
CA PHE A 18 2.92 -12.95 -10.20
C PHE A 18 1.41 -13.09 -10.25
N ALA A 19 0.83 -13.59 -9.17
CA ALA A 19 -0.62 -13.71 -9.09
C ALA A 19 -1.21 -12.29 -9.03
N GLN A 20 -1.62 -11.77 -10.18
CA GLN A 20 -2.42 -10.54 -10.23
C GLN A 20 -3.79 -10.83 -9.64
N ILE A 21 -4.06 -10.18 -8.52
CA ILE A 21 -5.36 -10.28 -7.85
C ILE A 21 -6.23 -9.15 -8.40
N LYS A 22 -7.42 -9.49 -8.90
CA LYS A 22 -8.37 -8.45 -9.34
C LYS A 22 -8.66 -7.49 -8.16
N PRO A 23 -8.49 -6.18 -8.33
CA PRO A 23 -8.70 -5.20 -7.26
C PRO A 23 -10.20 -5.00 -6.98
N THR A 24 -10.82 -5.95 -6.31
CA THR A 24 -12.23 -5.84 -5.88
C THR A 24 -12.34 -5.14 -4.53
N LYS A 25 -13.50 -4.54 -4.26
CA LYS A 25 -13.84 -3.99 -2.93
C LYS A 25 -13.57 -5.02 -1.81
N TYR A 26 -13.97 -6.27 -2.01
CA TYR A 26 -13.78 -7.35 -1.03
C TYR A 26 -12.29 -7.62 -0.79
N THR A 27 -11.48 -7.72 -1.85
CA THR A 27 -10.03 -7.93 -1.76
C THR A 27 -9.37 -6.83 -0.93
N LEU A 28 -9.69 -5.55 -1.23
CA LEU A 28 -9.14 -4.42 -0.49
C LEU A 28 -9.59 -4.38 0.97
N GLN A 29 -10.87 -4.65 1.24
CA GLN A 29 -11.35 -4.72 2.62
C GLN A 29 -10.65 -5.82 3.42
N LYS A 30 -10.31 -6.94 2.78
CA LYS A 30 -9.51 -8.01 3.39
C LYS A 30 -8.09 -7.54 3.69
N ILE A 31 -7.43 -6.86 2.76
CA ILE A 31 -6.08 -6.33 2.96
C ILE A 31 -6.09 -5.30 4.09
N VAL A 32 -6.99 -4.33 4.07
CA VAL A 32 -7.13 -3.33 5.15
C VAL A 32 -7.39 -4.00 6.50
N LYS A 33 -8.27 -5.00 6.55
CA LYS A 33 -8.54 -5.75 7.79
C LYS A 33 -7.27 -6.41 8.36
N ASN A 34 -6.44 -6.97 7.49
CA ASN A 34 -5.18 -7.61 7.88
C ASN A 34 -4.10 -6.59 8.26
N SER A 35 -4.22 -5.35 7.76
CA SER A 35 -3.32 -4.23 8.05
C SER A 35 -3.66 -3.50 9.36
N VAL A 36 -4.75 -3.86 10.03
CA VAL A 36 -5.12 -3.22 11.31
C VAL A 36 -4.08 -3.56 12.37
N VAL A 37 -3.53 -2.51 12.98
CA VAL A 37 -2.57 -2.59 14.08
C VAL A 37 -3.31 -2.63 15.41
N GLU A 38 -2.97 -3.60 16.25
CA GLU A 38 -3.54 -3.68 17.59
C GLU A 38 -2.99 -2.57 18.50
N MET A 39 -3.90 -1.86 19.16
CA MET A 39 -3.52 -0.88 20.17
C MET A 39 -3.19 -1.61 21.49
N LYS A 40 -1.97 -1.46 21.98
CA LYS A 40 -1.58 -1.94 23.32
C LYS A 40 -1.76 -0.81 24.34
N ASN A 41 -2.60 -1.05 25.36
CA ASN A 41 -2.90 -0.07 26.42
C ASN A 41 -3.39 1.29 25.87
N GLY A 42 -4.21 1.28 24.84
CA GLY A 42 -4.71 2.49 24.19
C GLY A 42 -3.68 3.26 23.36
N LYS A 43 -2.45 2.73 23.21
CA LYS A 43 -1.37 3.34 22.43
C LYS A 43 -1.14 2.56 21.14
N LEU A 44 -1.03 3.30 20.04
CA LEU A 44 -0.63 2.76 18.75
C LEU A 44 0.90 2.66 18.70
N SER A 45 1.42 1.46 18.39
CA SER A 45 2.86 1.29 18.18
C SER A 45 3.20 1.66 16.74
N LEU A 46 4.03 2.66 16.56
CA LEU A 46 4.50 3.15 15.26
C LEU A 46 6.04 3.17 15.24
N PRO A 47 6.72 2.81 14.14
CA PRO A 47 6.15 2.22 12.91
C PRO A 47 5.57 0.84 13.11
N SER A 48 4.66 0.44 12.24
CA SER A 48 4.08 -0.90 12.24
C SER A 48 4.39 -1.62 10.94
N ASN A 49 4.77 -2.89 11.02
CA ASN A 49 4.99 -3.76 9.86
C ASN A 49 3.71 -3.95 9.01
N LYS A 50 2.54 -3.60 9.57
CA LYS A 50 1.25 -3.69 8.89
C LYS A 50 0.83 -2.39 8.20
N SER A 51 1.64 -1.33 8.30
CA SER A 51 1.33 -0.06 7.62
C SER A 51 1.48 -0.21 6.11
N TRP A 52 0.67 0.53 5.38
CA TRP A 52 0.86 0.71 3.94
C TRP A 52 1.93 1.78 3.74
N GLU A 53 3.04 1.42 3.13
CA GLU A 53 4.17 2.33 2.93
C GLU A 53 4.24 2.81 1.48
N PHE A 54 4.41 4.11 1.30
CA PHE A 54 4.55 4.78 0.00
C PHE A 54 5.91 5.46 -0.08
N ASN A 55 6.57 5.35 -1.24
CA ASN A 55 7.79 6.12 -1.48
C ASN A 55 7.48 7.63 -1.55
N ASN A 56 8.20 8.42 -0.75
CA ASN A 56 8.03 9.87 -0.71
C ASN A 56 9.32 10.66 -1.01
N ILE A 57 10.32 10.02 -1.62
CA ILE A 57 11.53 10.73 -2.08
C ILE A 57 11.08 11.90 -2.96
N ASP A 58 11.66 13.10 -2.72
CA ASP A 58 11.31 14.34 -3.42
C ASP A 58 9.81 14.70 -3.35
N SER A 59 9.14 14.28 -2.29
CA SER A 59 7.70 14.46 -2.10
C SER A 59 6.85 13.77 -3.16
N LEU A 60 7.30 12.63 -3.68
CA LEU A 60 6.62 11.88 -4.75
C LEU A 60 5.19 11.50 -4.39
N TYR A 61 4.94 11.17 -3.11
CA TYR A 61 3.58 10.86 -2.66
C TYR A 61 2.58 11.97 -3.01
N PHE A 62 2.97 13.23 -2.84
CA PHE A 62 2.09 14.38 -3.04
C PHE A 62 2.04 14.88 -4.50
N LYS A 63 3.05 14.54 -5.30
CA LYS A 63 3.24 15.08 -6.65
C LYS A 63 2.77 14.11 -7.76
N LYS A 64 2.82 12.81 -7.51
CA LYS A 64 2.47 11.80 -8.54
C LYS A 64 0.99 11.44 -8.49
N ASP A 65 0.43 11.23 -9.66
CA ASP A 65 -0.93 10.71 -9.81
C ASP A 65 -0.98 9.20 -9.55
N THR A 66 0.11 8.48 -9.85
CA THR A 66 0.19 7.03 -9.62
C THR A 66 1.09 6.74 -8.43
N LEU A 67 0.56 5.99 -7.46
CA LEU A 67 1.23 5.60 -6.23
C LEU A 67 1.25 4.08 -6.09
N ASN A 68 2.33 3.56 -5.52
CA ASN A 68 2.43 2.16 -5.11
C ASN A 68 2.50 2.10 -3.60
N ALA A 69 1.54 1.43 -2.98
CA ALA A 69 1.54 1.11 -1.56
C ALA A 69 2.13 -0.29 -1.36
N PHE A 70 3.06 -0.44 -0.43
CA PHE A 70 3.66 -1.70 -0.04
C PHE A 70 3.16 -2.11 1.33
N VAL A 71 2.59 -3.31 1.44
CA VAL A 71 2.11 -3.89 2.69
C VAL A 71 2.94 -5.15 2.97
N TYR A 72 3.88 -5.05 3.90
CA TYR A 72 4.83 -6.13 4.17
C TYR A 72 4.21 -7.27 4.98
N LYS A 73 4.65 -8.48 4.67
CA LYS A 73 4.28 -9.67 5.45
C LYS A 73 5.11 -9.73 6.72
N GLU A 74 4.59 -10.37 7.74
CA GLU A 74 5.28 -10.53 9.01
C GLU A 74 6.58 -11.32 8.83
N GLY A 75 7.67 -10.81 9.41
CA GLY A 75 9.00 -11.45 9.33
C GLY A 75 9.80 -11.17 8.05
N THR A 76 9.26 -10.42 7.10
CA THR A 76 9.98 -10.05 5.87
C THR A 76 10.78 -8.76 6.03
N LYS A 77 11.84 -8.61 5.20
CA LYS A 77 12.59 -7.37 5.15
C LYS A 77 11.82 -6.32 4.37
N HIS A 78 11.64 -5.16 4.99
CA HIS A 78 11.10 -4.00 4.29
C HIS A 78 12.09 -3.50 3.23
N LYS A 79 11.56 -3.03 2.10
CA LYS A 79 12.35 -2.22 1.16
C LYS A 79 12.84 -0.99 1.93
N SER A 80 14.14 -0.70 1.82
CA SER A 80 14.71 0.49 2.43
C SER A 80 14.25 1.73 1.65
N LEU A 81 13.08 2.25 1.99
CA LEU A 81 12.61 3.54 1.49
C LEU A 81 13.24 4.62 2.36
N CYS A 82 13.99 5.55 1.74
CA CYS A 82 14.64 6.66 2.46
C CYS A 82 13.61 7.63 3.04
N GLU A 83 12.66 8.03 2.24
CA GLU A 83 11.54 8.86 2.65
C GLU A 83 10.24 8.13 2.39
N VAL A 84 9.38 8.08 3.38
CA VAL A 84 8.16 7.29 3.36
C VAL A 84 6.98 8.11 3.88
N VAL A 85 5.84 7.94 3.21
CA VAL A 85 4.53 8.22 3.78
C VAL A 85 3.92 6.88 4.14
N ASP A 86 3.27 6.77 5.29
CA ASP A 86 2.59 5.55 5.69
C ASP A 86 1.16 5.80 6.15
N TRP A 87 0.30 4.84 5.80
CA TRP A 87 -1.05 4.73 6.33
C TRP A 87 -1.07 3.60 7.36
N THR A 88 -1.24 3.95 8.62
CA THR A 88 -1.36 2.96 9.70
C THR A 88 -2.80 2.85 10.14
N PHE A 89 -3.42 1.71 9.83
CA PHE A 89 -4.82 1.45 10.20
C PHE A 89 -4.92 1.02 11.66
N TYR A 90 -5.69 1.74 12.47
CA TYR A 90 -6.04 1.37 13.84
C TYR A 90 -7.49 0.82 13.95
N ARG A 91 -8.26 0.91 12.87
CA ARG A 91 -9.57 0.28 12.64
C ARG A 91 -9.72 -0.04 11.15
N LYS A 92 -10.70 -0.87 10.80
CA LYS A 92 -10.96 -1.28 9.41
C LYS A 92 -11.27 -0.13 8.43
N ASN A 93 -11.60 1.04 8.95
CA ASN A 93 -11.96 2.21 8.16
C ASN A 93 -11.32 3.49 8.69
N ALA A 94 -10.32 3.40 9.55
CA ALA A 94 -9.67 4.56 10.12
C ALA A 94 -8.16 4.35 10.20
N LEU A 95 -7.42 5.39 9.86
CA LEU A 95 -5.96 5.37 9.79
C LEU A 95 -5.35 6.65 10.36
N VAL A 96 -4.07 6.56 10.68
CA VAL A 96 -3.20 7.68 11.00
C VAL A 96 -2.21 7.83 9.85
N PHE A 97 -1.97 9.05 9.45
CA PHE A 97 -0.97 9.42 8.46
C PHE A 97 0.39 9.60 9.16
N GLY A 98 1.42 8.97 8.62
CA GLY A 98 2.79 9.12 9.08
C GLY A 98 3.71 9.58 7.95
N GLN A 99 4.77 10.29 8.30
CA GLN A 99 5.87 10.63 7.41
C GLN A 99 7.19 10.27 8.10
N GLY A 100 8.06 9.56 7.40
CA GLY A 100 9.35 9.12 7.93
C GLY A 100 10.51 9.41 6.99
N SER A 101 11.69 9.61 7.59
CA SER A 101 12.97 9.62 6.89
C SER A 101 13.88 8.60 7.55
N ASN A 102 14.20 7.53 6.83
CA ASN A 102 14.94 6.37 7.34
C ASN A 102 16.44 6.44 7.01
N CYS A 103 16.85 7.25 6.02
CA CYS A 103 18.25 7.34 5.55
C CYS A 103 19.06 8.44 6.24
N LYS A 104 18.46 9.18 7.19
CA LYS A 104 19.18 10.14 8.01
C LYS A 104 19.83 9.45 9.20
N GLU A 105 20.95 9.95 9.67
CA GLU A 105 21.74 9.38 10.78
C GLU A 105 20.94 9.28 12.07
N SER A 106 19.89 10.05 12.22
CA SER A 106 18.82 9.83 13.20
C SER A 106 17.51 9.71 12.44
N PRO A 107 16.98 8.49 12.24
CA PRO A 107 15.69 8.31 11.60
C PRO A 107 14.62 9.18 12.26
N THR A 108 13.93 9.97 11.48
CA THR A 108 12.87 10.85 12.00
C THR A 108 11.52 10.36 11.53
N ARG A 109 10.52 10.41 12.42
CA ARG A 109 9.14 10.13 12.05
C ARG A 109 8.23 11.19 12.63
N LYS A 110 7.45 11.79 11.77
CA LYS A 110 6.34 12.67 12.17
C LYS A 110 5.09 11.80 12.16
N VAL A 111 4.51 11.62 13.33
CA VAL A 111 3.16 11.09 13.48
C VAL A 111 2.36 12.19 14.15
N THR A 112 1.37 12.63 13.48
CA THR A 112 0.52 13.69 13.98
C THR A 112 -0.37 13.15 15.10
N ARG A 113 -0.52 13.92 16.17
CA ARG A 113 -1.30 13.56 17.35
C ARG A 113 -2.61 14.33 17.45
N ASN A 114 -2.83 15.24 16.53
CA ASN A 114 -4.04 16.05 16.52
C ASN A 114 -5.21 15.28 15.91
N PRO A 115 -6.45 15.45 16.40
CA PRO A 115 -7.63 14.81 15.80
C PRO A 115 -7.77 15.08 14.30
N GLU A 116 -7.22 16.20 13.81
CA GLU A 116 -7.19 16.60 12.41
C GLU A 116 -6.40 15.65 11.51
N ASP A 117 -5.49 14.88 12.09
CA ASP A 117 -4.61 13.94 11.39
C ASP A 117 -5.14 12.48 11.42
N TYR A 118 -6.31 12.29 12.02
CA TYR A 118 -7.03 11.03 11.97
C TYR A 118 -7.94 11.03 10.74
N TYR A 119 -7.66 10.10 9.85
CA TYR A 119 -8.43 9.92 8.62
C TYR A 119 -9.31 8.69 8.70
N SER A 120 -10.38 8.72 7.93
CA SER A 120 -11.16 7.51 7.65
C SER A 120 -11.10 7.20 6.17
N ILE A 121 -11.35 5.92 5.82
CA ILE A 121 -11.47 5.52 4.42
C ILE A 121 -12.84 4.96 4.12
N THR A 122 -13.27 5.15 2.89
CA THR A 122 -14.42 4.48 2.29
C THR A 122 -13.97 3.72 1.06
N ILE A 123 -14.25 2.41 1.01
CA ILE A 123 -13.96 1.55 -0.16
C ILE A 123 -15.29 1.20 -0.82
N TYR A 124 -15.41 1.54 -2.10
CA TYR A 124 -16.64 1.32 -2.87
C TYR A 124 -16.31 0.96 -4.33
N THR A 125 -17.32 0.62 -5.10
CA THR A 125 -17.18 0.26 -6.52
C THR A 125 -18.07 1.16 -7.35
N VAL A 126 -17.50 1.73 -8.42
CA VAL A 126 -18.21 2.51 -9.44
C VAL A 126 -17.78 1.97 -10.80
N GLU A 127 -18.73 1.66 -11.68
CA GLU A 127 -18.44 1.20 -13.05
C GLU A 127 -17.40 0.08 -13.16
N ASN A 128 -17.44 -0.88 -12.21
CA ASN A 128 -16.47 -1.96 -12.06
C ASN A 128 -15.06 -1.57 -11.58
N GLU A 129 -14.81 -0.32 -11.28
CA GLU A 129 -13.58 0.15 -10.67
C GLU A 129 -13.71 0.19 -9.15
N THR A 130 -12.66 -0.22 -8.45
CA THR A 130 -12.61 -0.14 -6.99
C THR A 130 -11.96 1.16 -6.58
N MET A 131 -12.66 1.91 -5.74
CA MET A 131 -12.30 3.24 -5.28
C MET A 131 -11.95 3.24 -3.79
N ILE A 132 -11.02 4.13 -3.42
CA ILE A 132 -10.72 4.47 -2.02
C ILE A 132 -10.80 5.98 -1.88
N ASP A 133 -11.72 6.46 -1.04
CA ASP A 133 -11.72 7.84 -0.59
C ASP A 133 -11.08 7.93 0.79
N VAL A 134 -10.21 8.90 0.97
CA VAL A 134 -9.63 9.28 2.26
C VAL A 134 -10.37 10.52 2.74
N LEU A 135 -10.96 10.41 3.93
CA LEU A 135 -11.78 11.46 4.51
C LEU A 135 -11.11 12.00 5.77
N ARG A 136 -11.09 13.31 5.90
CA ARG A 136 -10.68 14.00 7.11
C ARG A 136 -11.74 13.81 8.21
N PHE A 137 -11.45 14.24 9.43
CA PHE A 137 -12.35 14.13 10.59
C PHE A 137 -13.73 14.78 10.38
N ASP A 138 -13.81 15.85 9.58
CA ASP A 138 -15.04 16.57 9.20
C ASP A 138 -15.79 15.91 8.02
N LYS A 139 -15.36 14.72 7.59
CA LYS A 139 -15.91 13.94 6.49
C LYS A 139 -15.67 14.54 5.09
N MET A 140 -14.85 15.57 4.98
CA MET A 140 -14.41 16.05 3.67
C MET A 140 -13.43 15.05 3.04
N ILE A 141 -13.64 14.74 1.77
CA ILE A 141 -12.70 13.92 1.00
C ILE A 141 -11.45 14.76 0.72
N VAL A 142 -10.32 14.28 1.18
CA VAL A 142 -9.01 14.93 0.95
C VAL A 142 -8.23 14.27 -0.18
N GLU A 143 -8.43 12.98 -0.40
CA GLU A 143 -7.84 12.22 -1.49
C GLU A 143 -8.82 11.16 -1.98
N SER A 144 -8.82 10.89 -3.28
CA SER A 144 -9.60 9.81 -3.89
C SER A 144 -8.73 9.06 -4.88
N PHE A 145 -8.78 7.72 -4.84
CA PHE A 145 -7.96 6.85 -5.67
C PHE A 145 -8.79 5.77 -6.35
N ILE A 146 -8.40 5.45 -7.59
CA ILE A 146 -8.79 4.22 -8.26
C ILE A 146 -7.72 3.17 -7.95
N VAL A 147 -8.12 1.97 -7.54
CA VAL A 147 -7.20 0.84 -7.39
C VAL A 147 -7.13 0.10 -8.71
N ILE A 148 -5.99 0.18 -9.37
CA ILE A 148 -5.83 -0.40 -10.71
C ILE A 148 -5.20 -1.79 -10.68
N GLU A 149 -4.41 -2.09 -9.64
CA GLU A 149 -3.71 -3.36 -9.55
C GLU A 149 -3.45 -3.75 -8.09
N VAL A 150 -3.52 -5.04 -7.81
CA VAL A 150 -3.06 -5.65 -6.57
C VAL A 150 -2.21 -6.85 -6.96
N SER A 151 -0.95 -6.86 -6.57
CA SER A 151 -0.03 -7.96 -6.77
C SER A 151 0.53 -8.47 -5.46
N GLU A 152 0.75 -9.76 -5.35
CA GLU A 152 1.26 -10.40 -4.15
C GLU A 152 2.58 -11.10 -4.44
N THR A 153 3.58 -10.83 -3.60
CA THR A 153 4.88 -11.49 -3.61
C THR A 153 5.06 -12.32 -2.33
N GLU A 154 6.21 -12.96 -2.17
CA GLU A 154 6.55 -13.65 -0.92
C GLU A 154 6.65 -12.67 0.25
N ASP A 155 7.17 -11.45 0.01
CA ASP A 155 7.51 -10.49 1.04
C ASP A 155 6.43 -9.44 1.31
N TYR A 156 5.66 -9.04 0.30
CA TYR A 156 4.70 -7.95 0.41
C TYR A 156 3.53 -8.08 -0.57
N THR A 157 2.47 -7.35 -0.28
CA THR A 157 1.40 -7.04 -1.23
C THR A 157 1.65 -5.62 -1.74
N GLU A 158 1.68 -5.44 -3.06
CA GLU A 158 1.74 -4.14 -3.71
C GLU A 158 0.36 -3.75 -4.23
N ILE A 159 -0.05 -2.52 -3.91
CA ILE A 159 -1.33 -1.96 -4.33
C ILE A 159 -1.03 -0.71 -5.14
N LYS A 160 -1.42 -0.71 -6.41
CA LYS A 160 -1.22 0.41 -7.31
C LYS A 160 -2.47 1.27 -7.38
N LEU A 161 -2.31 2.53 -7.04
CA LEU A 161 -3.36 3.52 -6.90
C LEU A 161 -3.17 4.62 -7.94
N VAL A 162 -4.26 5.05 -8.57
CA VAL A 162 -4.27 6.26 -9.41
C VAL A 162 -5.12 7.31 -8.72
N ARG A 163 -4.52 8.45 -8.46
CA ARG A 163 -5.19 9.58 -7.82
C ARG A 163 -6.21 10.19 -8.77
N ARG A 164 -7.44 10.28 -8.33
CA ARG A 164 -8.55 10.84 -9.10
C ARG A 164 -8.81 12.30 -8.74
N PHE A 165 -8.59 12.65 -7.49
CA PHE A 165 -8.89 13.98 -6.95
C PHE A 165 -7.93 14.32 -5.82
N ASN A 166 -7.42 15.57 -5.85
CA ASN A 166 -6.82 16.25 -4.72
C ASN A 166 -7.77 17.37 -4.33
N GLY A 167 -8.39 17.25 -3.17
CA GLY A 167 -9.08 18.37 -2.57
C GLY A 167 -8.02 19.41 -2.12
N ASN A 168 -7.80 20.41 -2.94
CA ASN A 168 -7.10 21.62 -2.52
C ASN A 168 -8.04 22.49 -1.73
#